data_38c5138086925cd3228b54e519da9f9d
#
_entry.id   38c5138086925cd3228b54e519da9f9d
#
_cell.length_a   1.000
_cell.length_b   1.000
_cell.length_c   1.000
_cell.angle_alpha   90.00
_cell.angle_beta   90.00
_cell.angle_gamma   90.00
#
_symmetry.space_group_name_H-M   'P 1'
#
loop_
_entity.id
_entity.type
_entity.pdbx_description
1 polymer ?
#
loop_
_entity_poly.entity_id
_entity_poly.type
_entity_poly.pdbx_seq_one_letter_code
_entity_poly.pdbx_strand_id
1 'polypeptide(L)'
;ARMVAFMDAHPQAGAAGPKIVRPDGSLDLACRRSFPTPEVAFYRFSGLSRLFPKSPRFGRYNMTFLNPDQTHEVDSVVGAFMMVRREAIMQVGLLDESFFMYGEDLDWAYRIKRAGWKIYYHPEVVVLHVKRASSRTSPRARYEFNRAMWIFYRKHYQATTPAWLDLLVRLGLVLKGGWRLWREMRRDLRERHEAPAFSSSER
;
A
#
# COMPACT_ATOMS: atom_id res chain seq x y z
N ALA A 1 20.79 15.07 -1.84
CA ALA A 1 21.10 15.98 -0.73
C ALA A 1 19.84 16.32 0.11
N ARG A 2 18.78 16.98 -0.43
CA ARG A 2 17.63 17.46 0.36
C ARG A 2 16.87 16.35 1.10
N MET A 3 16.58 15.21 0.46
CA MET A 3 15.87 14.11 1.11
C MET A 3 16.71 13.49 2.25
N VAL A 4 18.03 13.40 2.09
CA VAL A 4 18.93 12.94 3.16
C VAL A 4 18.88 13.91 4.33
N ALA A 5 19.05 15.22 4.09
CA ALA A 5 18.96 16.24 5.13
C ALA A 5 17.60 16.22 5.87
N PHE A 6 16.50 15.99 5.13
CA PHE A 6 15.18 15.79 5.75
C PHE A 6 15.16 14.57 6.69
N MET A 7 15.69 13.43 6.24
CA MET A 7 15.75 12.22 7.07
C MET A 7 16.64 12.41 8.30
N ASP A 8 17.77 13.13 8.16
CA ASP A 8 18.68 13.42 9.27
C ASP A 8 18.02 14.34 10.32
N ALA A 9 17.24 15.33 9.87
CA ALA A 9 16.49 16.24 10.74
C ALA A 9 15.28 15.55 11.42
N HIS A 10 14.85 14.35 10.94
CA HIS A 10 13.71 13.61 11.47
C HIS A 10 14.12 12.18 11.86
N PRO A 11 14.80 12.00 13.02
CA PRO A 11 15.30 10.67 13.44
C PRO A 11 14.20 9.62 13.60
N GLN A 12 12.95 10.00 13.84
CA GLN A 12 11.79 9.11 13.91
C GLN A 12 11.28 8.67 12.53
N ALA A 13 11.79 9.26 11.43
CA ALA A 13 11.40 8.86 10.09
C ALA A 13 12.06 7.54 9.70
N GLY A 14 11.27 6.48 9.56
CA GLY A 14 11.70 5.20 9.00
C GLY A 14 11.73 5.21 7.49
N ALA A 15 10.86 6.02 6.86
CA ALA A 15 10.88 6.25 5.42
C ALA A 15 10.35 7.64 5.05
N ALA A 16 10.75 8.13 3.88
CA ALA A 16 10.20 9.34 3.28
C ALA A 16 10.15 9.24 1.75
N GLY A 17 9.18 9.93 1.16
CA GLY A 17 9.02 10.05 -0.29
C GLY A 17 8.78 11.49 -0.72
N PRO A 18 9.21 11.88 -1.94
CA PRO A 18 9.07 13.21 -2.50
C PRO A 18 7.67 13.45 -3.09
N LYS A 19 7.43 14.68 -3.50
CA LYS A 19 6.34 15.01 -4.42
C LYS A 19 6.66 14.40 -5.79
N ILE A 20 5.78 13.54 -6.28
CA ILE A 20 5.94 12.94 -7.59
C ILE A 20 4.94 13.56 -8.55
N VAL A 21 5.45 14.07 -9.66
CA VAL A 21 4.66 14.66 -10.74
C VAL A 21 4.74 13.81 -12.01
N ARG A 22 3.70 13.84 -12.80
CA ARG A 22 3.64 13.22 -14.12
C ARG A 22 4.17 14.16 -15.19
N PRO A 23 4.40 13.68 -16.42
CA PRO A 23 4.85 14.53 -17.53
C PRO A 23 3.92 15.70 -17.87
N ASP A 24 2.63 15.59 -17.55
CA ASP A 24 1.62 16.64 -17.70
C ASP A 24 1.59 17.65 -16.54
N GLY A 25 2.55 17.55 -15.60
CA GLY A 25 2.63 18.38 -14.39
C GLY A 25 1.66 17.99 -13.28
N SER A 26 0.74 17.07 -13.51
CA SER A 26 -0.21 16.63 -12.47
C SER A 26 0.45 15.81 -11.37
N LEU A 27 -0.06 15.94 -10.14
CA LEU A 27 0.41 15.15 -9.01
C LEU A 27 0.13 13.66 -9.23
N ASP A 28 1.14 12.80 -9.03
CA ASP A 28 0.89 11.38 -8.87
C ASP A 28 0.33 11.09 -7.48
N LEU A 29 -0.97 10.85 -7.40
CA LEU A 29 -1.66 10.63 -6.12
C LEU A 29 -1.10 9.45 -5.30
N ALA A 30 -0.31 8.56 -5.92
CA ALA A 30 0.32 7.44 -5.22
C ALA A 30 1.52 7.87 -4.36
N CYS A 31 2.05 9.11 -4.51
CA CYS A 31 3.18 9.59 -3.72
C CYS A 31 2.87 9.75 -2.22
N ARG A 32 1.58 9.75 -1.84
CA ARG A 32 1.10 9.78 -0.46
C ARG A 32 -0.18 8.98 -0.34
N ARG A 33 -0.21 8.00 0.53
CA ARG A 33 -1.35 7.06 0.66
C ARG A 33 -1.59 6.70 2.11
N SER A 34 -2.85 6.38 2.43
CA SER A 34 -3.16 5.56 3.59
C SER A 34 -3.12 4.07 3.22
N PHE A 35 -3.12 3.21 4.23
CA PHE A 35 -3.26 1.77 3.99
C PHE A 35 -4.67 1.45 3.48
N PRO A 36 -4.79 0.47 2.56
CA PRO A 36 -6.06 0.02 2.02
C PRO A 36 -6.78 -0.90 3.01
N THR A 37 -7.24 -0.35 4.14
CA THR A 37 -8.15 -1.08 5.03
C THR A 37 -9.43 -1.45 4.29
N PRO A 38 -10.22 -2.45 4.74
CA PRO A 38 -11.51 -2.79 4.11
C PRO A 38 -12.42 -1.58 3.91
N GLU A 39 -12.50 -0.67 4.89
CA GLU A 39 -13.28 0.56 4.80
C GLU A 39 -12.76 1.50 3.71
N VAL A 40 -11.46 1.77 3.70
CA VAL A 40 -10.81 2.65 2.71
C VAL A 40 -10.92 2.07 1.29
N ALA A 41 -10.76 0.75 1.17
CA ALA A 41 -10.95 0.04 -0.08
C ALA A 41 -12.39 0.15 -0.58
N PHE A 42 -13.39 0.03 0.30
CA PHE A 42 -14.80 0.22 -0.03
C PHE A 42 -15.08 1.61 -0.58
N TYR A 43 -14.59 2.69 0.05
CA TYR A 43 -14.78 4.05 -0.45
C TYR A 43 -14.18 4.26 -1.84
N ARG A 44 -13.03 3.65 -2.09
CA ARG A 44 -12.41 3.69 -3.40
C ARG A 44 -13.18 2.86 -4.44
N PHE A 45 -13.70 1.70 -4.02
CA PHE A 45 -14.43 0.79 -4.88
C PHE A 45 -15.79 1.36 -5.29
N SER A 46 -16.54 1.92 -4.35
CA SER A 46 -17.87 2.52 -4.56
C SER A 46 -17.83 3.87 -5.31
N GLY A 47 -16.63 4.45 -5.52
CA GLY A 47 -16.48 5.77 -6.14
C GLY A 47 -16.64 6.95 -5.20
N LEU A 48 -16.98 6.74 -3.91
CA LEU A 48 -17.14 7.79 -2.91
C LEU A 48 -15.87 8.66 -2.78
N SER A 49 -14.69 8.07 -2.93
CA SER A 49 -13.43 8.80 -2.93
C SER A 49 -13.27 9.79 -4.10
N ARG A 50 -13.97 9.57 -5.22
CA ARG A 50 -13.99 10.49 -6.37
C ARG A 50 -15.06 11.56 -6.20
N LEU A 51 -16.18 11.20 -5.62
CA LEU A 51 -17.30 12.11 -5.41
C LEU A 51 -16.98 13.14 -4.31
N PHE A 52 -16.26 12.71 -3.26
CA PHE A 52 -15.90 13.54 -2.11
C PHE A 52 -14.37 13.56 -1.89
N PRO A 53 -13.56 14.09 -2.85
CA PRO A 53 -12.10 14.02 -2.77
C PRO A 53 -11.49 14.83 -1.63
N LYS A 54 -12.18 15.87 -1.16
CA LYS A 54 -11.75 16.74 -0.04
C LYS A 54 -12.15 16.19 1.34
N SER A 55 -12.92 15.10 1.38
CA SER A 55 -13.31 14.49 2.65
C SER A 55 -12.15 13.69 3.26
N PRO A 56 -11.77 13.94 4.54
CA PRO A 56 -10.77 13.13 5.24
C PRO A 56 -11.16 11.66 5.34
N ARG A 57 -12.43 11.33 5.32
CA ARG A 57 -12.97 9.97 5.35
C ARG A 57 -12.90 9.31 3.97
N PHE A 58 -13.52 9.91 2.95
CA PHE A 58 -13.65 9.30 1.63
C PHE A 58 -12.42 9.47 0.75
N GLY A 59 -11.71 10.62 0.85
CA GLY A 59 -10.45 10.87 0.15
C GLY A 59 -9.22 10.23 0.80
N ARG A 60 -9.40 9.42 1.85
CA ARG A 60 -8.35 8.93 2.73
C ARG A 60 -7.27 8.15 2.00
N TYR A 61 -7.61 7.28 1.05
CA TYR A 61 -6.61 6.43 0.38
C TYR A 61 -5.45 7.21 -0.23
N ASN A 62 -5.75 8.25 -1.01
CA ASN A 62 -4.72 9.10 -1.63
C ASN A 62 -4.51 10.42 -0.87
N MET A 63 -5.11 10.56 0.32
CA MET A 63 -5.01 11.73 1.18
C MET A 63 -5.24 13.04 0.41
N THR A 64 -6.24 13.04 -0.48
CA THR A 64 -6.52 14.15 -1.41
C THR A 64 -7.03 15.41 -0.71
N PHE A 65 -7.40 15.31 0.55
CA PHE A 65 -7.76 16.42 1.43
C PHE A 65 -6.55 17.19 1.99
N LEU A 66 -5.34 16.62 1.91
CA LEU A 66 -4.12 17.27 2.38
C LEU A 66 -3.55 18.21 1.32
N ASN A 67 -2.91 19.30 1.77
CA ASN A 67 -2.18 20.19 0.88
C ASN A 67 -0.97 19.47 0.24
N PRO A 68 -0.85 19.43 -1.11
CA PRO A 68 0.26 18.73 -1.77
C PRO A 68 1.61 19.44 -1.66
N ASP A 69 1.64 20.67 -1.15
CA ASP A 69 2.85 21.48 -1.04
C ASP A 69 3.36 21.59 0.41
N GLN A 70 2.79 20.77 1.30
CA GLN A 70 3.22 20.68 2.70
C GLN A 70 3.71 19.28 3.04
N THR A 71 4.68 19.21 3.95
CA THR A 71 5.17 17.94 4.52
C THR A 71 4.10 17.34 5.42
N HIS A 72 3.81 16.06 5.23
CA HIS A 72 2.81 15.33 6.03
C HIS A 72 3.35 13.97 6.47
N GLU A 73 2.99 13.55 7.68
CA GLU A 73 3.06 12.14 8.04
C GLU A 73 1.97 11.38 7.27
N VAL A 74 2.37 10.27 6.64
CA VAL A 74 1.50 9.45 5.79
C VAL A 74 1.65 7.97 6.17
N ASP A 75 0.78 7.10 5.67
CA ASP A 75 0.93 5.68 5.91
C ASP A 75 1.89 5.02 4.93
N SER A 76 1.95 5.50 3.70
CA SER A 76 2.85 4.98 2.67
C SER A 76 3.16 6.01 1.60
N VAL A 77 4.36 5.94 1.05
CA VAL A 77 4.78 6.59 -0.19
C VAL A 77 4.96 5.54 -1.28
N VAL A 78 5.09 5.95 -2.54
CA VAL A 78 5.21 5.02 -3.66
C VAL A 78 6.66 4.57 -3.86
N GLY A 79 6.86 3.29 -4.19
CA GLY A 79 8.17 2.69 -4.44
C GLY A 79 8.96 3.29 -5.61
N ALA A 80 8.33 4.12 -6.47
CA ALA A 80 9.05 4.86 -7.51
C ALA A 80 10.15 5.78 -6.93
N PHE A 81 9.96 6.28 -5.72
CA PHE A 81 11.00 6.88 -4.89
C PHE A 81 10.59 6.75 -3.41
N MET A 82 11.24 5.86 -2.70
CA MET A 82 11.07 5.67 -1.27
C MET A 82 12.45 5.59 -0.62
N MET A 83 12.83 6.63 0.14
CA MET A 83 14.04 6.61 0.94
C MET A 83 13.73 5.95 2.28
N VAL A 84 14.49 4.93 2.64
CA VAL A 84 14.27 4.15 3.87
C VAL A 84 15.49 4.21 4.76
N ARG A 85 15.27 4.40 6.05
CA ARG A 85 16.32 4.41 7.07
C ARG A 85 16.88 3.00 7.27
N ARG A 86 18.21 2.90 7.37
CA ARG A 86 18.90 1.63 7.56
C ARG A 86 18.41 0.87 8.79
N GLU A 87 18.22 1.56 9.90
CA GLU A 87 17.76 0.99 11.17
C GLU A 87 16.33 0.41 11.03
N ALA A 88 15.46 1.08 10.28
CA ALA A 88 14.13 0.55 9.98
C ALA A 88 14.23 -0.72 9.13
N ILE A 89 15.13 -0.75 8.12
CA ILE A 89 15.37 -1.96 7.32
C ILE A 89 15.88 -3.11 8.19
N MET A 90 16.85 -2.85 9.05
CA MET A 90 17.40 -3.88 9.96
C MET A 90 16.34 -4.48 10.89
N GLN A 91 15.36 -3.67 11.28
CA GLN A 91 14.28 -4.10 12.17
C GLN A 91 13.17 -4.88 11.46
N VAL A 92 12.77 -4.46 10.25
CA VAL A 92 11.60 -5.03 9.56
C VAL A 92 11.95 -5.94 8.39
N GLY A 93 13.23 -6.01 7.99
CA GLY A 93 13.69 -6.75 6.82
C GLY A 93 13.45 -6.02 5.49
N LEU A 94 13.77 -6.71 4.41
CA LEU A 94 13.64 -6.22 3.04
C LEU A 94 12.20 -6.33 2.51
N LEU A 95 12.01 -6.00 1.24
CA LEU A 95 10.74 -6.18 0.52
C LEU A 95 10.32 -7.66 0.52
N ASP A 96 9.03 -7.91 0.60
CA ASP A 96 8.45 -9.25 0.58
C ASP A 96 8.31 -9.73 -0.87
N GLU A 97 9.02 -10.79 -1.24
CA GLU A 97 9.08 -11.36 -2.59
C GLU A 97 7.77 -12.02 -3.04
N SER A 98 6.80 -12.20 -2.15
CA SER A 98 5.45 -12.67 -2.53
C SER A 98 4.72 -11.66 -3.43
N PHE A 99 5.12 -10.39 -3.41
CA PHE A 99 4.65 -9.34 -4.29
C PHE A 99 5.49 -9.30 -5.57
N PHE A 100 4.98 -9.86 -6.66
CA PHE A 100 5.67 -9.80 -7.95
C PHE A 100 5.69 -8.38 -8.54
N MET A 101 4.59 -7.63 -8.40
CA MET A 101 4.42 -6.27 -8.89
C MET A 101 3.29 -5.60 -8.11
N TYR A 102 3.52 -4.36 -7.67
CA TYR A 102 2.60 -3.58 -6.82
C TYR A 102 2.43 -4.13 -5.41
N GLY A 103 2.25 -3.24 -4.45
CA GLY A 103 1.92 -3.56 -3.06
C GLY A 103 3.13 -3.89 -2.19
N GLU A 104 4.31 -4.16 -2.77
CA GLU A 104 5.57 -4.35 -2.04
C GLU A 104 5.94 -3.11 -1.21
N ASP A 105 5.71 -1.93 -1.76
CA ASP A 105 5.93 -0.65 -1.08
C ASP A 105 4.91 -0.41 0.05
N LEU A 106 3.67 -0.80 -0.15
CA LEU A 106 2.62 -0.75 0.88
C LEU A 106 2.91 -1.71 2.03
N ASP A 107 3.33 -2.93 1.73
CA ASP A 107 3.69 -3.92 2.72
C ASP A 107 4.88 -3.46 3.57
N TRP A 108 5.92 -2.96 2.89
CA TRP A 108 7.11 -2.47 3.58
C TRP A 108 6.78 -1.28 4.48
N ALA A 109 6.02 -0.31 3.96
CA ALA A 109 5.52 0.82 4.73
C ALA A 109 4.69 0.39 5.95
N TYR A 110 3.83 -0.62 5.78
CA TYR A 110 3.04 -1.16 6.88
C TYR A 110 3.91 -1.77 7.98
N ARG A 111 4.91 -2.58 7.63
CA ARG A 111 5.86 -3.15 8.59
C ARG A 111 6.68 -2.08 9.29
N ILE A 112 7.16 -1.07 8.56
CA ILE A 112 7.90 0.07 9.10
C ILE A 112 7.05 0.82 10.14
N LYS A 113 5.79 1.15 9.81
CA LYS A 113 4.89 1.83 10.78
C LYS A 113 4.54 0.94 11.97
N ARG A 114 4.34 -0.35 11.77
CA ARG A 114 4.08 -1.31 12.87
C ARG A 114 5.26 -1.46 13.82
N ALA A 115 6.45 -1.21 13.35
CA ALA A 115 7.69 -1.18 14.16
C ALA A 115 7.89 0.17 14.90
N GLY A 116 6.94 1.10 14.82
CA GLY A 116 6.95 2.38 15.54
C GLY A 116 7.55 3.55 14.77
N TRP A 117 8.04 3.33 13.55
CA TRP A 117 8.59 4.38 12.71
C TRP A 117 7.49 5.22 12.05
N LYS A 118 7.84 6.48 11.71
CA LYS A 118 6.99 7.37 10.92
C LYS A 118 7.38 7.35 9.44
N ILE A 119 6.41 7.63 8.58
CA ILE A 119 6.65 7.78 7.14
C ILE A 119 6.18 9.17 6.73
N TYR A 120 7.01 9.86 5.92
CA TYR A 120 6.75 11.23 5.53
C TYR A 120 6.65 11.40 4.01
N TYR A 121 5.70 12.22 3.61
CA TYR A 121 5.67 12.86 2.31
C TYR A 121 6.36 14.21 2.44
N HIS A 122 7.40 14.48 1.64
CA HIS A 122 8.20 15.70 1.69
C HIS A 122 8.23 16.40 0.31
N PRO A 123 7.38 17.42 0.08
CA PRO A 123 7.16 18.02 -1.24
C PRO A 123 8.25 18.99 -1.70
N GLU A 124 9.18 19.42 -0.84
CA GLU A 124 10.33 20.26 -1.26
C GLU A 124 11.25 19.54 -2.25
N VAL A 125 11.18 18.21 -2.28
CA VAL A 125 11.80 17.39 -3.33
C VAL A 125 10.72 16.99 -4.32
N VAL A 126 10.93 17.34 -5.60
CA VAL A 126 10.02 17.01 -6.69
C VAL A 126 10.70 16.06 -7.65
N VAL A 127 10.02 14.97 -8.00
CA VAL A 127 10.52 13.96 -8.94
C VAL A 127 9.52 13.78 -10.08
N LEU A 128 10.01 13.86 -11.30
CA LEU A 128 9.22 13.52 -12.50
C LEU A 128 9.22 12.00 -12.70
N HIS A 129 8.03 11.40 -12.70
CA HIS A 129 7.88 9.96 -12.94
C HIS A 129 7.13 9.68 -14.22
N VAL A 130 7.87 9.22 -15.24
CA VAL A 130 7.30 8.83 -16.53
C VAL A 130 6.75 7.41 -16.41
N LYS A 131 5.47 7.29 -16.07
CA LYS A 131 4.80 5.98 -16.09
C LYS A 131 4.60 5.52 -17.53
N ARG A 132 5.17 4.39 -17.91
CA ARG A 132 4.92 3.77 -19.21
C ARG A 132 3.43 3.39 -19.30
N ALA A 133 2.73 3.91 -20.33
CA ALA A 133 1.28 3.70 -20.52
C ALA A 133 0.90 2.22 -20.63
N SER A 134 1.80 1.35 -21.12
CA SER A 134 1.59 -0.07 -21.35
C SER A 134 1.31 -0.91 -20.09
N SER A 135 1.76 -0.49 -18.91
CA SER A 135 1.55 -1.28 -17.69
C SER A 135 0.14 -1.14 -17.12
N ARG A 136 -0.53 0.01 -17.31
CA ARG A 136 -1.87 0.25 -16.72
C ARG A 136 -3.01 -0.46 -17.44
N THR A 137 -2.86 -0.74 -18.72
CA THR A 137 -3.91 -1.30 -19.58
C THR A 137 -3.77 -2.79 -19.82
N SER A 138 -2.63 -3.40 -19.46
CA SER A 138 -2.44 -4.83 -19.69
C SER A 138 -3.30 -5.65 -18.72
N PRO A 139 -3.95 -6.73 -19.20
CA PRO A 139 -4.69 -7.67 -18.37
C PRO A 139 -3.83 -8.25 -17.22
N ARG A 140 -2.53 -8.47 -17.49
CA ARG A 140 -1.56 -8.94 -16.51
C ARG A 140 -1.36 -7.93 -15.38
N ALA A 141 -1.16 -6.65 -15.68
CA ALA A 141 -0.97 -5.61 -14.68
C ALA A 141 -2.22 -5.45 -13.79
N ARG A 142 -3.42 -5.58 -14.38
CA ARG A 142 -4.68 -5.56 -13.62
C ARG A 142 -4.78 -6.76 -12.67
N TYR A 143 -4.42 -7.95 -13.14
CA TYR A 143 -4.39 -9.15 -12.32
C TYR A 143 -3.40 -8.98 -11.16
N GLU A 144 -2.13 -8.61 -11.43
CA GLU A 144 -1.09 -8.44 -10.42
C GLU A 144 -1.46 -7.38 -9.37
N PHE A 145 -2.09 -6.28 -9.79
CA PHE A 145 -2.58 -5.27 -8.84
C PHE A 145 -3.64 -5.84 -7.87
N ASN A 146 -4.62 -6.58 -8.36
CA ASN A 146 -5.65 -7.17 -7.50
C ASN A 146 -5.07 -8.33 -6.66
N ARG A 147 -4.12 -9.08 -7.22
CA ARG A 147 -3.36 -10.10 -6.50
C ARG A 147 -2.57 -9.50 -5.34
N ALA A 148 -1.85 -8.41 -5.56
CA ALA A 148 -1.13 -7.68 -4.53
C ALA A 148 -2.07 -7.18 -3.41
N MET A 149 -3.27 -6.68 -3.77
CA MET A 149 -4.27 -6.27 -2.78
C MET A 149 -4.79 -7.47 -1.97
N TRP A 150 -4.95 -8.64 -2.59
CA TRP A 150 -5.28 -9.88 -1.87
C TRP A 150 -4.19 -10.29 -0.90
N ILE A 151 -2.91 -10.32 -1.33
CA ILE A 151 -1.77 -10.69 -0.49
C ILE A 151 -1.69 -9.73 0.70
N PHE A 152 -1.78 -8.42 0.46
CA PHE A 152 -1.74 -7.40 1.51
C PHE A 152 -2.88 -7.55 2.51
N TYR A 153 -4.12 -7.73 2.03
CA TYR A 153 -5.28 -7.94 2.88
C TYR A 153 -5.14 -9.21 3.73
N ARG A 154 -4.77 -10.32 3.11
CA ARG A 154 -4.58 -11.62 3.77
C ARG A 154 -3.51 -11.54 4.87
N LYS A 155 -2.41 -10.84 4.59
CA LYS A 155 -1.27 -10.73 5.49
C LYS A 155 -1.58 -9.86 6.71
N HIS A 156 -2.29 -8.76 6.51
CA HIS A 156 -2.37 -7.71 7.53
C HIS A 156 -3.75 -7.54 8.17
N TYR A 157 -4.82 -7.91 7.49
CA TYR A 157 -6.18 -7.60 7.96
C TYR A 157 -7.10 -8.81 8.11
N GLN A 158 -6.92 -9.86 7.33
CA GLN A 158 -7.88 -10.97 7.29
C GLN A 158 -8.14 -11.59 8.66
N ALA A 159 -7.12 -11.79 9.47
CA ALA A 159 -7.24 -12.43 10.78
C ALA A 159 -8.12 -11.65 11.79
N THR A 160 -8.22 -10.33 11.60
CA THR A 160 -9.00 -9.43 12.49
C THR A 160 -10.30 -8.95 11.84
N THR A 161 -10.56 -9.34 10.59
CA THR A 161 -11.75 -8.92 9.85
C THR A 161 -12.92 -9.88 10.14
N PRO A 162 -14.12 -9.37 10.51
CA PRO A 162 -15.29 -10.20 10.71
C PRO A 162 -15.63 -11.01 9.43
N ALA A 163 -16.13 -12.23 9.59
CA ALA A 163 -16.35 -13.19 8.49
C ALA A 163 -17.23 -12.63 7.35
N TRP A 164 -18.28 -11.88 7.70
CA TRP A 164 -19.15 -11.26 6.70
C TRP A 164 -18.42 -10.21 5.86
N LEU A 165 -17.53 -9.42 6.49
CA LEU A 165 -16.76 -8.40 5.79
C LEU A 165 -15.61 -9.03 4.98
N ASP A 166 -14.96 -10.08 5.49
CA ASP A 166 -13.98 -10.88 4.75
C ASP A 166 -14.61 -11.45 3.46
N LEU A 167 -15.83 -11.97 3.53
CA LEU A 167 -16.56 -12.44 2.35
C LEU A 167 -16.77 -11.32 1.32
N LEU A 168 -17.19 -10.12 1.77
CA LEU A 168 -17.40 -8.96 0.88
C LEU A 168 -16.09 -8.48 0.25
N VAL A 169 -15.00 -8.43 1.00
CA VAL A 169 -13.66 -8.07 0.47
C VAL A 169 -13.23 -9.05 -0.61
N ARG A 170 -13.35 -10.35 -0.34
CA ARG A 170 -13.03 -11.40 -1.32
C ARG A 170 -13.87 -11.30 -2.57
N LEU A 171 -15.18 -11.12 -2.42
CA LEU A 171 -16.09 -10.93 -3.56
C LEU A 171 -15.68 -9.71 -4.40
N GLY A 172 -15.39 -8.58 -3.76
CA GLY A 172 -14.93 -7.36 -4.43
C GLY A 172 -13.62 -7.54 -5.20
N LEU A 173 -12.67 -8.29 -4.63
CA LEU A 173 -11.41 -8.61 -5.30
C LEU A 173 -11.61 -9.55 -6.49
N VAL A 174 -12.47 -10.56 -6.36
CA VAL A 174 -12.79 -11.50 -7.45
C VAL A 174 -13.49 -10.79 -8.60
N LEU A 175 -14.44 -9.90 -8.32
CA LEU A 175 -15.14 -9.12 -9.34
C LEU A 175 -14.17 -8.25 -10.18
N LYS A 176 -13.08 -7.77 -9.58
CA LYS A 176 -12.06 -6.97 -10.27
C LYS A 176 -10.90 -7.77 -10.86
N GLY A 177 -10.46 -8.81 -10.16
CA GLY A 177 -9.32 -9.64 -10.53
C GLY A 177 -9.67 -10.83 -11.42
N GLY A 178 -10.97 -11.16 -11.50
CA GLY A 178 -11.52 -12.23 -12.35
C GLY A 178 -11.23 -13.64 -11.84
N TRP A 179 -11.55 -14.63 -12.70
CA TRP A 179 -11.44 -16.06 -12.39
C TRP A 179 -10.05 -16.52 -11.95
N ARG A 180 -9.00 -15.96 -12.53
CA ARG A 180 -7.62 -16.31 -12.17
C ARG A 180 -7.33 -16.01 -10.70
N LEU A 181 -7.72 -14.83 -10.22
CA LEU A 181 -7.56 -14.45 -8.83
C LEU A 181 -8.41 -15.33 -7.90
N TRP A 182 -9.64 -15.64 -8.27
CA TRP A 182 -10.50 -16.53 -7.48
C TRP A 182 -9.87 -17.92 -7.28
N ARG A 183 -9.28 -18.51 -8.34
CA ARG A 183 -8.58 -19.80 -8.23
C ARG A 183 -7.41 -19.74 -7.27
N GLU A 184 -6.61 -18.68 -7.34
CA GLU A 184 -5.49 -18.47 -6.42
C GLU A 184 -5.97 -18.31 -4.97
N MET A 185 -6.95 -17.46 -4.73
CA MET A 185 -7.54 -17.26 -3.41
C MET A 185 -8.09 -18.57 -2.81
N ARG A 186 -8.72 -19.42 -3.62
CA ARG A 186 -9.19 -20.74 -3.15
C ARG A 186 -8.06 -21.67 -2.77
N ARG A 187 -6.97 -21.67 -3.52
CA ARG A 187 -5.78 -22.46 -3.22
C ARG A 187 -5.17 -22.01 -1.89
N ASP A 188 -4.92 -20.72 -1.74
CA ASP A 188 -4.35 -20.13 -0.53
C ASP A 188 -5.17 -20.44 0.73
N LEU A 189 -6.49 -20.46 0.61
CA LEU A 189 -7.39 -20.76 1.72
C LEU A 189 -7.36 -22.26 2.10
N ARG A 190 -7.21 -23.17 1.11
CA ARG A 190 -7.07 -24.61 1.36
C ARG A 190 -5.75 -24.91 2.07
N GLU A 191 -4.64 -24.37 1.58
CA GLU A 191 -3.32 -24.55 2.17
C GLU A 191 -3.27 -24.12 3.65
N ARG A 192 -4.03 -23.09 4.04
CA ARG A 192 -4.17 -22.69 5.45
C ARG A 192 -4.96 -23.69 6.31
N HIS A 193 -5.96 -24.34 5.75
CA HIS A 193 -6.74 -25.34 6.48
C HIS A 193 -5.98 -26.65 6.63
N GLU A 194 -5.07 -26.93 5.73
CA GLU A 194 -4.25 -28.15 5.71
C GLU A 194 -2.93 -28.00 6.48
N ALA A 195 -2.48 -26.77 6.75
CA ALA A 195 -1.31 -26.53 7.59
C ALA A 195 -1.63 -26.94 9.04
N PRO A 196 -0.94 -27.96 9.62
CA PRO A 196 -1.16 -28.36 11.01
C PRO A 196 -0.89 -27.18 11.93
N ALA A 197 -1.78 -26.97 12.89
CA ALA A 197 -1.55 -26.01 13.97
C ALA A 197 -0.22 -26.39 14.63
N PHE A 198 0.82 -25.60 14.37
CA PHE A 198 2.12 -25.79 15.03
C PHE A 198 1.85 -25.68 16.53
N SER A 199 1.96 -26.81 17.21
CA SER A 199 1.83 -26.92 18.65
C SER A 199 2.86 -25.96 19.29
N SER A 200 2.35 -24.99 19.99
CA SER A 200 3.14 -24.14 20.90
C SER A 200 3.53 -24.97 22.12
N SER A 201 4.47 -25.88 21.94
CA SER A 201 5.12 -26.58 23.04
C SER A 201 6.58 -26.83 22.66
N GLU A 202 7.37 -25.79 22.83
CA GLU A 202 8.78 -25.88 23.21
C GLU A 202 9.22 -24.48 23.64
N ARG A 203 9.21 -24.33 24.93
CA ARG A 203 9.92 -23.25 25.62
C ARG A 203 11.36 -23.66 25.87
#